data_2aff93c38368d08bfe44250fbd79be91
#
_entry.id   2aff93c38368d08bfe44250fbd79be91
#
_cell.length_a   1.000
_cell.length_b   1.000
_cell.length_c   1.000
_cell.angle_alpha   90.00
_cell.angle_beta   90.00
_cell.angle_gamma   90.00
#
_symmetry.space_group_name_H-M   'P 1'
#
loop_
_entity.id
_entity.type
_entity.pdbx_description
1 polymer ?
#
loop_
_entity_poly.entity_id
_entity_poly.type
_entity_poly.pdbx_seq_one_letter_code
_entity_poly.pdbx_strand_id
1 'polypeptide(L)'
;MNRREFIKTSTGYAAYAALEMAVPGIFKKAAAAEAPGDIPAMNETAQAVAAGDLDEAERQLSRMLAGGVDVWQIHLSLFAVVQRVLNPPYINPHLPKMYAIYRYFIPYLTPNEISALVLIEISECTRRPKLEELPQNKRFSSAVSFKDCKAAIGEKDWEKTAVLLAAFHARHGGEQLARRLLLLGSGYLDRTLGHSISCTAFILLEMLARPGLDPWPVLAPLAYYFCRGRFYRTSVLQKSSTPYSEEKLHYHLLQASSGRGIVNLHHTITIYALEHVRRFFSREEYSHLISMWIDFMGKKEVRPIDLNSREIEPADDYGRFYRLFSRLEPEPVVQSLAGLMASPQGRRQLSRFLIKGVCGQYQGNYNAHNLTGLGSALWMVAQFWNQPPIAVNALYQYIDFFFGDLKFKA
;
A
#
# COMPACT_ATOMS: atom_id res chain seq x y z
N MET A 1 10.98 11.05 25.85
CA MET A 1 10.22 9.79 25.67
C MET A 1 10.81 9.07 24.47
N ASN A 2 11.38 7.87 24.63
CA ASN A 2 11.95 7.15 23.50
C ASN A 2 10.86 6.43 22.69
N ARG A 3 11.15 6.00 21.43
CA ARG A 3 10.18 5.35 20.56
C ARG A 3 9.46 4.15 21.17
N ARG A 4 10.18 3.37 22.00
CA ARG A 4 9.60 2.23 22.70
C ARG A 4 8.62 2.65 23.78
N GLU A 5 8.87 3.75 24.45
CA GLU A 5 7.99 4.32 25.48
C GLU A 5 6.76 4.98 24.83
N PHE A 6 6.93 5.71 23.71
CA PHE A 6 5.80 6.28 22.97
C PHE A 6 4.81 5.19 22.50
N ILE A 7 5.30 4.11 21.92
CA ILE A 7 4.47 2.98 21.49
C ILE A 7 3.80 2.27 22.68
N LYS A 8 4.44 2.24 23.86
CA LYS A 8 3.89 1.62 25.07
C LYS A 8 2.95 2.52 25.86
N THR A 9 3.16 3.83 25.88
CA THR A 9 2.36 4.79 26.67
C THR A 9 1.13 5.33 25.94
N SER A 10 0.98 5.08 24.64
CA SER A 10 -0.24 5.43 23.89
C SER A 10 -1.52 4.64 24.30
N THR A 11 -1.55 4.10 25.52
CA THR A 11 -2.67 3.28 26.05
C THR A 11 -3.81 4.08 26.70
N GLY A 12 -3.86 5.39 26.55
CA GLY A 12 -4.74 6.22 27.36
C GLY A 12 -5.79 7.05 26.62
N TYR A 13 -6.65 6.48 25.76
CA TYR A 13 -7.92 7.12 25.39
C TYR A 13 -9.02 6.08 25.15
N ALA A 14 -9.82 5.88 26.20
CA ALA A 14 -11.07 5.14 26.14
C ALA A 14 -12.19 6.06 25.70
N ALA A 15 -12.49 6.16 24.41
CA ALA A 15 -13.79 6.62 23.89
C ALA A 15 -13.90 6.50 22.37
N TYR A 16 -14.14 5.33 21.81
CA TYR A 16 -14.78 5.20 20.50
C TYR A 16 -15.41 3.79 20.35
N ALA A 17 -16.37 3.50 21.24
CA ALA A 17 -17.17 2.25 21.19
C ALA A 17 -18.38 2.36 20.23
N ALA A 18 -18.49 3.39 19.40
CA ALA A 18 -19.69 3.67 18.60
C ALA A 18 -19.48 3.71 17.08
N LEU A 19 -18.40 3.10 16.55
CA LEU A 19 -18.15 3.11 15.10
C LEU A 19 -18.36 1.75 14.41
N GLU A 20 -19.22 0.91 14.94
CA GLU A 20 -19.32 -0.49 14.52
C GLU A 20 -20.12 -0.77 13.23
N MET A 21 -20.76 0.20 12.58
CA MET A 21 -21.69 -0.13 11.49
C MET A 21 -21.63 0.70 10.21
N ALA A 22 -20.54 1.37 9.88
CA ALA A 22 -20.55 2.19 8.67
C ALA A 22 -19.23 2.21 7.88
N VAL A 23 -18.74 1.06 7.44
CA VAL A 23 -17.60 1.01 6.53
C VAL A 23 -17.83 1.84 5.25
N PRO A 24 -19.00 1.86 4.60
CA PRO A 24 -19.28 2.79 3.50
C PRO A 24 -19.45 4.26 3.93
N GLY A 25 -19.87 4.51 5.15
CA GLY A 25 -20.10 5.86 5.68
C GLY A 25 -18.82 6.56 6.15
N ILE A 26 -17.86 5.82 6.68
CA ILE A 26 -16.55 6.36 7.10
C ILE A 26 -15.77 6.88 5.90
N PHE A 27 -15.78 6.16 4.78
CA PHE A 27 -15.12 6.61 3.56
C PHE A 27 -15.81 7.83 2.94
N LYS A 28 -17.15 7.97 3.05
CA LYS A 28 -17.85 9.19 2.67
C LYS A 28 -17.52 10.38 3.60
N LYS A 29 -17.38 10.16 4.90
CA LYS A 29 -16.95 11.20 5.85
C LYS A 29 -15.47 11.56 5.68
N ALA A 30 -14.58 10.61 5.44
CA ALA A 30 -13.18 10.89 5.15
C ALA A 30 -12.99 11.58 3.78
N ALA A 31 -13.82 11.29 2.79
CA ALA A 31 -13.84 12.02 1.51
C ALA A 31 -14.51 13.41 1.60
N ALA A 32 -15.38 13.62 2.58
CA ALA A 32 -16.02 14.91 2.86
C ALA A 32 -15.29 15.71 3.98
N ALA A 33 -14.22 15.18 4.56
CA ALA A 33 -13.33 15.97 5.39
C ALA A 33 -12.73 17.06 4.51
N GLU A 34 -13.08 18.30 4.76
CA GLU A 34 -12.48 19.50 4.18
C GLU A 34 -10.95 19.32 4.10
N ALA A 35 -10.33 19.90 3.07
CA ALA A 35 -8.88 19.98 2.98
C ALA A 35 -8.35 20.34 4.38
N PRO A 36 -7.29 19.65 4.88
CA PRO A 36 -6.83 19.85 6.24
C PRO A 36 -6.70 21.36 6.48
N GLY A 37 -7.51 21.89 7.37
CA GLY A 37 -7.47 23.32 7.71
C GLY A 37 -6.02 23.65 8.03
N ASP A 38 -5.57 24.88 7.74
CA ASP A 38 -4.23 25.36 8.04
C ASP A 38 -3.97 25.31 9.55
N ILE A 39 -3.72 24.10 10.07
CA ILE A 39 -3.20 23.91 11.42
C ILE A 39 -1.69 24.07 11.31
N PRO A 40 -1.09 25.14 11.88
CA PRO A 40 0.34 25.43 11.72
C PRO A 40 1.24 24.23 12.05
N ALA A 41 0.91 23.49 13.11
CA ALA A 41 1.67 22.31 13.52
C ALA A 41 1.68 21.15 12.49
N MET A 42 0.64 21.02 11.65
CA MET A 42 0.63 20.04 10.57
C MET A 42 1.58 20.43 9.44
N ASN A 43 1.63 21.73 9.10
CA ASN A 43 2.57 22.24 8.12
C ASN A 43 4.01 22.13 8.63
N GLU A 44 4.27 22.40 9.90
CA GLU A 44 5.58 22.24 10.53
C GLU A 44 6.05 20.78 10.49
N THR A 45 5.16 19.82 10.76
CA THR A 45 5.48 18.38 10.63
C THR A 45 5.85 18.02 9.20
N ALA A 46 5.08 18.45 8.22
CA ALA A 46 5.36 18.18 6.81
C ALA A 46 6.69 18.84 6.37
N GLN A 47 7.00 20.05 6.85
CA GLN A 47 8.26 20.73 6.63
C GLN A 47 9.45 19.99 7.25
N ALA A 48 9.33 19.55 8.51
CA ALA A 48 10.37 18.75 9.18
C ALA A 48 10.65 17.43 8.44
N VAL A 49 9.58 16.73 7.99
CA VAL A 49 9.70 15.53 7.15
C VAL A 49 10.38 15.86 5.82
N ALA A 50 10.04 16.97 5.19
CA ALA A 50 10.67 17.41 3.94
C ALA A 50 12.16 17.73 4.13
N ALA A 51 12.51 18.37 5.23
CA ALA A 51 13.88 18.73 5.59
C ALA A 51 14.74 17.54 6.05
N GLY A 52 14.13 16.40 6.35
CA GLY A 52 14.84 15.23 6.90
C GLY A 52 15.12 15.32 8.41
N ASP A 53 14.47 16.25 9.12
CA ASP A 53 14.60 16.43 10.57
C ASP A 53 13.64 15.51 11.33
N LEU A 54 14.11 14.33 11.67
CA LEU A 54 13.29 13.33 12.34
C LEU A 54 12.90 13.74 13.76
N ASP A 55 13.83 14.35 14.50
CA ASP A 55 13.58 14.73 15.89
C ASP A 55 12.52 15.84 15.98
N GLU A 56 12.55 16.79 15.05
CA GLU A 56 11.51 17.81 14.94
C GLU A 56 10.18 17.21 14.51
N ALA A 57 10.17 16.33 13.50
CA ALA A 57 8.95 15.69 13.03
C ALA A 57 8.27 14.86 14.14
N GLU A 58 9.05 14.12 14.94
CA GLU A 58 8.54 13.35 16.10
C GLU A 58 8.04 14.28 17.22
N ARG A 59 8.71 15.39 17.47
CA ARG A 59 8.26 16.41 18.45
C ARG A 59 6.93 17.04 18.03
N GLN A 60 6.78 17.43 16.77
CA GLN A 60 5.54 18.01 16.26
C GLN A 60 4.39 16.98 16.29
N LEU A 61 4.64 15.72 15.90
CA LEU A 61 3.65 14.65 16.05
C LEU A 61 3.18 14.54 17.52
N SER A 62 4.12 14.51 18.46
CA SER A 62 3.81 14.40 19.87
C SER A 62 2.97 15.58 20.37
N ARG A 63 3.26 16.82 19.93
CA ARG A 63 2.49 18.01 20.26
C ARG A 63 1.06 17.94 19.71
N MET A 64 0.92 17.53 18.44
CA MET A 64 -0.40 17.39 17.81
C MET A 64 -1.28 16.37 18.53
N LEU A 65 -0.69 15.21 18.87
CA LEU A 65 -1.40 14.15 19.58
C LEU A 65 -1.80 14.61 21.00
N ALA A 66 -0.92 15.31 21.71
CA ALA A 66 -1.22 15.89 23.02
C ALA A 66 -2.29 17.00 22.95
N GLY A 67 -2.33 17.74 21.85
CA GLY A 67 -3.35 18.76 21.56
C GLY A 67 -4.68 18.19 21.06
N GLY A 68 -4.83 16.86 20.94
CA GLY A 68 -6.06 16.21 20.52
C GLY A 68 -6.34 16.28 19.00
N VAL A 69 -5.32 16.58 18.20
CA VAL A 69 -5.46 16.55 16.74
C VAL A 69 -5.74 15.13 16.28
N ASP A 70 -6.72 14.97 15.39
CA ASP A 70 -7.04 13.66 14.82
C ASP A 70 -5.83 13.10 14.05
N VAL A 71 -5.43 11.91 14.41
CA VAL A 71 -4.28 11.20 13.80
C VAL A 71 -4.44 11.05 12.30
N TRP A 72 -5.68 10.89 11.83
CA TRP A 72 -5.95 10.81 10.40
C TRP A 72 -5.67 12.13 9.68
N GLN A 73 -6.00 13.27 10.31
CA GLN A 73 -5.66 14.59 9.76
C GLN A 73 -4.14 14.78 9.66
N ILE A 74 -3.38 14.28 10.65
CA ILE A 74 -1.92 14.31 10.59
C ILE A 74 -1.40 13.51 9.39
N HIS A 75 -1.90 12.28 9.19
CA HIS A 75 -1.58 11.48 8.02
C HIS A 75 -1.93 12.23 6.71
N LEU A 76 -3.10 12.84 6.64
CA LEU A 76 -3.52 13.59 5.45
C LEU A 76 -2.59 14.77 5.13
N SER A 77 -2.04 15.44 6.13
CA SER A 77 -1.12 16.58 5.95
C SER A 77 0.21 16.19 5.31
N LEU A 78 0.63 14.94 5.44
CA LEU A 78 1.88 14.43 4.87
C LEU A 78 1.77 14.08 3.38
N PHE A 79 0.59 14.13 2.79
CA PHE A 79 0.34 13.66 1.43
C PHE A 79 1.34 14.17 0.39
N ALA A 80 1.52 15.50 0.33
CA ALA A 80 2.36 16.12 -0.70
C ALA A 80 3.86 15.78 -0.54
N VAL A 81 4.36 15.70 0.69
CA VAL A 81 5.76 15.39 0.95
C VAL A 81 6.06 13.90 0.71
N VAL A 82 5.13 13.02 1.08
CA VAL A 82 5.29 11.58 0.89
C VAL A 82 5.38 11.21 -0.60
N GLN A 83 4.62 11.88 -1.46
CA GLN A 83 4.66 11.64 -2.90
C GLN A 83 6.05 11.91 -3.51
N ARG A 84 6.83 12.78 -2.91
CA ARG A 84 8.18 13.17 -3.38
C ARG A 84 9.30 12.25 -2.90
N VAL A 85 9.01 11.29 -2.03
CA VAL A 85 10.03 10.42 -1.44
C VAL A 85 10.62 9.46 -2.48
N LEU A 86 11.93 9.46 -2.61
CA LEU A 86 12.69 8.51 -3.42
C LEU A 86 13.03 7.27 -2.61
N ASN A 87 13.20 6.14 -3.28
CA ASN A 87 13.51 4.86 -2.64
C ASN A 87 14.76 4.21 -3.28
N PRO A 88 15.95 4.79 -3.09
CA PRO A 88 17.19 4.25 -3.64
C PRO A 88 17.46 2.82 -3.12
N PRO A 89 18.15 1.98 -3.89
CA PRO A 89 18.63 2.23 -5.27
C PRO A 89 17.53 2.05 -6.32
N TYR A 90 16.32 1.71 -5.90
CA TYR A 90 15.17 1.45 -6.78
C TYR A 90 14.34 2.73 -6.92
N ILE A 91 14.10 3.15 -8.14
CA ILE A 91 13.18 4.25 -8.42
C ILE A 91 11.75 3.67 -8.44
N ASN A 92 11.29 3.23 -7.28
CA ASN A 92 9.95 2.71 -7.09
C ASN A 92 9.26 3.52 -5.98
N PRO A 93 8.04 4.01 -6.19
CA PRO A 93 7.34 4.80 -5.21
C PRO A 93 6.69 3.90 -4.12
N HIS A 94 7.52 3.22 -3.35
CA HIS A 94 7.06 2.31 -2.28
C HIS A 94 6.38 3.06 -1.13
N LEU A 95 6.95 4.18 -0.70
CA LEU A 95 6.38 4.92 0.43
C LEU A 95 5.07 5.62 0.07
N PRO A 96 4.92 6.27 -1.10
CA PRO A 96 3.61 6.70 -1.58
C PRO A 96 2.57 5.57 -1.66
N LYS A 97 2.97 4.38 -2.09
CA LYS A 97 2.10 3.20 -2.06
C LYS A 97 1.73 2.80 -0.63
N MET A 98 2.70 2.74 0.28
CA MET A 98 2.50 2.42 1.70
C MET A 98 1.54 3.42 2.35
N TYR A 99 1.73 4.72 2.10
CA TYR A 99 0.83 5.78 2.54
C TYR A 99 -0.63 5.50 2.12
N ALA A 100 -0.85 5.19 0.84
CA ALA A 100 -2.19 4.91 0.32
C ALA A 100 -2.83 3.66 0.94
N ILE A 101 -2.02 2.66 1.29
CA ILE A 101 -2.52 1.40 1.89
C ILE A 101 -2.99 1.59 3.33
N TYR A 102 -2.47 2.56 4.07
CA TYR A 102 -2.89 2.83 5.45
C TYR A 102 -4.40 3.04 5.60
N ARG A 103 -5.04 3.63 4.60
CA ARG A 103 -6.50 3.76 4.52
C ARG A 103 -7.23 2.44 4.78
N TYR A 104 -6.68 1.32 4.34
CA TYR A 104 -7.28 0.00 4.48
C TYR A 104 -7.01 -0.66 5.84
N PHE A 105 -6.10 -0.10 6.64
CA PHE A 105 -5.82 -0.58 8.00
C PHE A 105 -6.66 0.12 9.07
N ILE A 106 -7.01 1.36 8.84
CA ILE A 106 -7.73 2.20 9.81
C ILE A 106 -9.01 1.58 10.35
N PRO A 107 -9.86 0.90 9.55
CA PRO A 107 -11.08 0.28 10.07
C PRO A 107 -10.85 -0.79 11.16
N TYR A 108 -9.64 -1.26 11.33
CA TYR A 108 -9.28 -2.31 12.30
C TYR A 108 -8.60 -1.75 13.56
N LEU A 109 -8.27 -0.46 13.58
CA LEU A 109 -7.40 0.14 14.59
C LEU A 109 -8.13 1.18 15.45
N THR A 110 -7.67 1.30 16.69
CA THR A 110 -8.00 2.45 17.54
C THR A 110 -7.13 3.66 17.18
N PRO A 111 -7.52 4.91 17.56
CA PRO A 111 -6.70 6.09 17.32
C PRO A 111 -5.23 5.95 17.76
N ASN A 112 -5.00 5.35 18.93
CA ASN A 112 -3.65 5.11 19.43
C ASN A 112 -2.84 4.14 18.57
N GLU A 113 -3.49 3.13 17.99
CA GLU A 113 -2.86 2.16 17.11
C GLU A 113 -2.56 2.78 15.73
N ILE A 114 -3.40 3.70 15.27
CA ILE A 114 -3.17 4.51 14.06
C ILE A 114 -1.93 5.40 14.25
N SER A 115 -1.72 5.96 15.45
CA SER A 115 -0.54 6.78 15.75
C SER A 115 0.77 6.04 15.49
N ALA A 116 0.82 4.73 15.75
CA ALA A 116 2.00 3.92 15.45
C ALA A 116 2.28 3.82 13.93
N LEU A 117 1.24 3.71 13.10
CA LEU A 117 1.40 3.74 11.64
C LEU A 117 1.91 5.09 11.15
N VAL A 118 1.37 6.20 11.66
CA VAL A 118 1.79 7.55 11.29
C VAL A 118 3.23 7.83 11.74
N LEU A 119 3.64 7.33 12.90
CA LEU A 119 5.04 7.42 13.34
C LEU A 119 5.99 6.66 12.41
N ILE A 120 5.62 5.46 11.97
CA ILE A 120 6.39 4.69 10.99
C ILE A 120 6.49 5.47 9.67
N GLU A 121 5.38 6.03 9.21
CA GLU A 121 5.34 6.85 8.00
C GLU A 121 6.29 8.05 8.07
N ILE A 122 6.17 8.85 9.13
CA ILE A 122 7.05 10.01 9.38
C ILE A 122 8.51 9.55 9.40
N SER A 123 8.83 8.53 10.17
CA SER A 123 10.18 8.02 10.32
C SER A 123 10.78 7.53 9.00
N GLU A 124 10.02 6.76 8.22
CA GLU A 124 10.48 6.25 6.92
C GLU A 124 10.60 7.36 5.86
N CYS A 125 9.64 8.29 5.83
CA CYS A 125 9.68 9.40 4.90
C CYS A 125 10.80 10.39 5.21
N THR A 126 11.03 10.70 6.49
CA THR A 126 12.04 11.68 6.92
C THR A 126 13.45 11.23 6.54
N ARG A 127 13.76 9.95 6.69
CA ARG A 127 15.10 9.39 6.45
C ARG A 127 15.46 9.20 4.99
N ARG A 128 14.52 9.32 4.08
CA ARG A 128 14.75 9.05 2.65
C ARG A 128 14.92 10.31 1.85
N PRO A 129 15.75 10.30 0.80
CA PRO A 129 15.87 11.43 -0.10
C PRO A 129 14.53 11.72 -0.79
N LYS A 130 14.35 12.96 -1.16
CA LYS A 130 13.15 13.47 -1.82
C LYS A 130 13.51 14.15 -3.14
N LEU A 131 12.56 14.22 -4.05
CA LEU A 131 12.65 15.11 -5.19
C LEU A 131 12.65 16.55 -4.64
N GLU A 132 13.77 17.27 -4.81
CA GLU A 132 13.94 18.62 -4.25
C GLU A 132 12.98 19.58 -4.90
N GLU A 133 12.89 19.55 -6.21
CA GLU A 133 12.02 20.43 -7.00
C GLU A 133 11.11 19.62 -7.92
N LEU A 134 9.85 19.98 -7.96
CA LEU A 134 8.93 19.53 -8.99
C LEU A 134 9.00 20.50 -10.17
N PRO A 135 8.86 20.02 -11.43
CA PRO A 135 8.83 20.92 -12.57
C PRO A 135 7.66 21.90 -12.46
N GLN A 136 7.79 23.03 -13.14
CA GLN A 136 6.70 24.00 -13.17
C GLN A 136 5.46 23.39 -13.84
N ASN A 137 4.31 23.54 -13.20
CA ASN A 137 3.03 23.12 -13.77
C ASN A 137 2.62 24.11 -14.89
N LYS A 138 3.17 23.91 -16.09
CA LYS A 138 2.83 24.72 -17.25
C LYS A 138 1.49 24.27 -17.82
N ARG A 139 0.52 25.17 -17.92
CA ARG A 139 -0.75 24.88 -18.59
C ARG A 139 -0.51 24.59 -20.07
N PHE A 140 -1.01 23.46 -20.52
CA PHE A 140 -1.01 23.07 -21.93
C PHE A 140 -2.29 23.61 -22.59
N SER A 141 -2.14 24.37 -23.66
CA SER A 141 -3.27 24.97 -24.39
C SER A 141 -3.85 24.05 -25.47
N SER A 142 -3.10 23.02 -25.88
CA SER A 142 -3.51 22.09 -26.95
C SER A 142 -4.14 20.80 -26.39
N ALA A 143 -4.92 20.12 -27.23
CA ALA A 143 -5.49 18.83 -26.90
C ALA A 143 -4.41 17.77 -26.72
N VAL A 144 -4.30 17.20 -25.50
CA VAL A 144 -3.34 16.14 -25.16
C VAL A 144 -4.01 14.78 -25.27
N SER A 145 -3.40 13.88 -26.01
CA SER A 145 -3.76 12.47 -26.09
C SER A 145 -2.87 11.61 -25.17
N PHE A 146 -3.32 10.43 -24.79
CA PHE A 146 -2.45 9.51 -24.05
C PHE A 146 -1.26 9.01 -24.89
N LYS A 147 -1.35 9.07 -26.22
CA LYS A 147 -0.22 8.79 -27.12
C LYS A 147 0.93 9.74 -26.89
N ASP A 148 0.64 11.04 -26.64
CA ASP A 148 1.66 12.05 -26.36
C ASP A 148 2.34 11.77 -25.01
N CYS A 149 1.57 11.38 -23.98
CA CYS A 149 2.13 10.96 -22.70
C CYS A 149 3.07 9.76 -22.87
N LYS A 150 2.65 8.72 -23.64
CA LYS A 150 3.50 7.56 -23.94
C LYS A 150 4.78 7.92 -24.68
N ALA A 151 4.72 8.83 -25.63
CA ALA A 151 5.88 9.29 -26.37
C ALA A 151 6.89 9.96 -25.42
N ALA A 152 6.45 10.89 -24.57
CA ALA A 152 7.30 11.57 -23.60
C ALA A 152 7.93 10.59 -22.58
N ILE A 153 7.16 9.58 -22.10
CA ILE A 153 7.71 8.49 -21.27
C ILE A 153 8.81 7.73 -22.01
N GLY A 154 8.58 7.40 -23.28
CA GLY A 154 9.57 6.73 -24.13
C GLY A 154 10.83 7.56 -24.37
N GLU A 155 10.71 8.88 -24.47
CA GLU A 155 11.80 9.85 -24.57
C GLU A 155 12.53 10.03 -23.22
N LYS A 156 11.97 9.55 -22.12
CA LYS A 156 12.45 9.72 -20.73
C LYS A 156 12.48 11.19 -20.30
N ASP A 157 11.66 12.02 -20.92
CA ASP A 157 11.45 13.42 -20.56
C ASP A 157 10.37 13.50 -19.46
N TRP A 158 10.83 13.46 -18.22
CA TRP A 158 9.91 13.41 -17.09
C TRP A 158 9.16 14.73 -16.84
N GLU A 159 9.79 15.87 -17.14
CA GLU A 159 9.14 17.17 -16.99
C GLU A 159 8.00 17.34 -18.00
N LYS A 160 8.28 17.04 -19.27
CA LYS A 160 7.27 17.00 -20.33
C LYS A 160 6.17 15.98 -20.01
N THR A 161 6.57 14.80 -19.52
CA THR A 161 5.60 13.76 -19.13
C THR A 161 4.68 14.25 -18.01
N ALA A 162 5.22 14.92 -16.97
CA ALA A 162 4.43 15.45 -15.86
C ALA A 162 3.36 16.43 -16.35
N VAL A 163 3.77 17.38 -17.20
CA VAL A 163 2.85 18.37 -17.79
C VAL A 163 1.78 17.70 -18.65
N LEU A 164 2.15 16.70 -19.48
CA LEU A 164 1.19 15.97 -20.31
C LEU A 164 0.23 15.12 -19.51
N LEU A 165 0.68 14.45 -18.43
CA LEU A 165 -0.20 13.71 -17.52
C LEU A 165 -1.19 14.65 -16.82
N ALA A 166 -0.75 15.81 -16.36
CA ALA A 166 -1.64 16.81 -15.76
C ALA A 166 -2.67 17.34 -16.76
N ALA A 167 -2.26 17.65 -17.98
CA ALA A 167 -3.15 18.11 -19.03
C ALA A 167 -4.17 17.00 -19.43
N PHE A 168 -3.72 15.74 -19.52
CA PHE A 168 -4.61 14.61 -19.78
C PHE A 168 -5.60 14.41 -18.63
N HIS A 169 -5.13 14.49 -17.39
CA HIS A 169 -5.99 14.42 -16.21
C HIS A 169 -7.05 15.52 -16.21
N ALA A 170 -6.66 16.77 -16.43
CA ALA A 170 -7.59 17.90 -16.46
C ALA A 170 -8.69 17.76 -17.53
N ARG A 171 -8.38 17.12 -18.66
CA ARG A 171 -9.31 16.95 -19.78
C ARG A 171 -10.21 15.70 -19.63
N HIS A 172 -9.64 14.58 -19.20
CA HIS A 172 -10.29 13.27 -19.26
C HIS A 172 -10.65 12.70 -17.88
N GLY A 173 -10.20 13.36 -16.80
CA GLY A 173 -10.41 12.93 -15.43
C GLY A 173 -9.41 11.87 -14.94
N GLY A 174 -9.38 11.72 -13.63
CA GLY A 174 -8.41 10.84 -12.96
C GLY A 174 -8.63 9.36 -13.22
N GLU A 175 -9.87 8.90 -13.36
CA GLU A 175 -10.16 7.49 -13.65
C GLU A 175 -9.65 7.08 -15.04
N GLN A 176 -9.82 7.94 -16.05
CA GLN A 176 -9.28 7.68 -17.40
C GLN A 176 -7.75 7.69 -17.39
N LEU A 177 -7.13 8.60 -16.64
CA LEU A 177 -5.68 8.60 -16.47
C LEU A 177 -5.21 7.30 -15.79
N ALA A 178 -5.85 6.89 -14.70
CA ALA A 178 -5.54 5.66 -13.98
C ALA A 178 -5.65 4.43 -14.91
N ARG A 179 -6.77 4.32 -15.62
CA ARG A 179 -6.99 3.25 -16.61
C ARG A 179 -5.85 3.18 -17.63
N ARG A 180 -5.46 4.31 -18.21
CA ARG A 180 -4.43 4.36 -19.25
C ARG A 180 -3.03 4.04 -18.72
N LEU A 181 -2.66 4.57 -17.55
CA LEU A 181 -1.36 4.29 -16.95
C LEU A 181 -1.23 2.84 -16.49
N LEU A 182 -2.28 2.24 -15.96
CA LEU A 182 -2.28 0.84 -15.53
C LEU A 182 -2.22 -0.11 -16.72
N LEU A 183 -2.94 0.16 -17.81
CA LEU A 183 -2.80 -0.60 -19.07
C LEU A 183 -1.39 -0.48 -19.64
N LEU A 184 -0.74 0.69 -19.57
CA LEU A 184 0.66 0.84 -19.94
C LEU A 184 1.56 0.04 -19.00
N GLY A 185 1.34 0.15 -17.68
CA GLY A 185 2.12 -0.51 -16.64
C GLY A 185 2.08 -2.04 -16.73
N SER A 186 0.98 -2.61 -17.20
CA SER A 186 0.83 -4.08 -17.31
C SER A 186 1.87 -4.72 -18.23
N GLY A 187 2.34 -4.01 -19.25
CA GLY A 187 3.42 -4.48 -20.12
C GLY A 187 4.80 -4.52 -19.50
N TYR A 188 4.94 -4.13 -18.22
CA TYR A 188 6.24 -4.03 -17.53
C TYR A 188 6.28 -4.77 -16.18
N LEU A 189 5.34 -5.70 -15.94
CA LEU A 189 5.25 -6.42 -14.68
C LEU A 189 6.55 -7.13 -14.29
N ASP A 190 7.13 -7.93 -15.18
CA ASP A 190 8.39 -8.63 -14.94
C ASP A 190 9.55 -7.66 -14.65
N ARG A 191 9.64 -6.59 -15.42
CA ARG A 191 10.73 -5.62 -15.34
C ARG A 191 10.69 -4.80 -14.07
N THR A 192 9.50 -4.61 -13.53
CA THR A 192 9.24 -3.78 -12.35
C THR A 192 8.88 -4.61 -11.13
N LEU A 193 8.88 -5.92 -11.20
CA LEU A 193 8.38 -6.80 -10.14
C LEU A 193 6.96 -6.42 -9.69
N GLY A 194 6.06 -6.14 -10.64
CA GLY A 194 4.69 -5.75 -10.36
C GLY A 194 4.49 -4.31 -9.86
N HIS A 195 5.56 -3.54 -9.62
CA HIS A 195 5.43 -2.16 -9.11
C HIS A 195 4.75 -1.21 -10.10
N SER A 196 4.90 -1.44 -11.41
CA SER A 196 4.20 -0.68 -12.45
C SER A 196 2.67 -0.69 -12.29
N ILE A 197 2.13 -1.72 -11.69
CA ILE A 197 0.71 -1.83 -11.33
C ILE A 197 0.52 -1.44 -9.87
N SER A 198 1.19 -2.12 -8.93
CA SER A 198 0.85 -1.98 -7.51
C SER A 198 1.13 -0.59 -6.95
N CYS A 199 2.22 0.06 -7.34
CA CYS A 199 2.47 1.44 -6.91
C CYS A 199 1.53 2.42 -7.62
N THR A 200 1.42 2.32 -8.94
CA THR A 200 0.57 3.21 -9.75
C THR A 200 -0.90 3.16 -9.29
N ALA A 201 -1.43 1.95 -9.05
CA ALA A 201 -2.82 1.76 -8.62
C ALA A 201 -3.10 2.47 -7.29
N PHE A 202 -2.33 2.18 -6.24
CA PHE A 202 -2.61 2.74 -4.92
C PHE A 202 -2.37 4.25 -4.85
N ILE A 203 -1.34 4.77 -5.54
CA ILE A 203 -1.09 6.21 -5.61
C ILE A 203 -2.26 6.94 -6.31
N LEU A 204 -2.74 6.40 -7.42
CA LEU A 204 -3.86 7.00 -8.14
C LEU A 204 -5.19 6.84 -7.39
N LEU A 205 -5.42 5.71 -6.70
CA LEU A 205 -6.59 5.54 -5.83
C LEU A 205 -6.60 6.59 -4.70
N GLU A 206 -5.44 6.88 -4.11
CA GLU A 206 -5.34 7.90 -3.07
C GLU A 206 -5.57 9.31 -3.62
N MET A 207 -5.06 9.62 -4.81
CA MET A 207 -5.34 10.87 -5.51
C MET A 207 -6.84 11.02 -5.79
N LEU A 208 -7.48 9.97 -6.30
CA LEU A 208 -8.92 9.96 -6.63
C LEU A 208 -9.81 10.05 -5.38
N ALA A 209 -9.33 9.57 -4.24
CA ALA A 209 -10.06 9.70 -2.98
C ALA A 209 -10.09 11.13 -2.43
N ARG A 210 -9.38 12.07 -3.06
CA ARG A 210 -9.25 13.48 -2.65
C ARG A 210 -9.61 14.43 -3.79
N PRO A 211 -10.88 14.48 -4.24
CA PRO A 211 -11.31 15.24 -5.42
C PRO A 211 -11.23 16.72 -5.13
N GLY A 212 -10.48 17.40 -4.74
CA GLY A 212 -10.31 18.84 -4.48
C GLY A 212 -8.86 19.25 -4.28
N LEU A 213 -7.97 18.25 -4.16
CA LEU A 213 -6.54 18.53 -4.06
C LEU A 213 -5.91 18.72 -5.44
N ASP A 214 -4.90 19.58 -5.47
CA ASP A 214 -4.04 19.70 -6.65
C ASP A 214 -3.41 18.33 -6.96
N PRO A 215 -3.61 17.75 -8.14
CA PRO A 215 -3.02 16.47 -8.52
C PRO A 215 -1.53 16.57 -8.83
N TRP A 216 -0.96 17.77 -8.96
CA TRP A 216 0.42 17.98 -9.37
C TRP A 216 1.45 17.29 -8.47
N PRO A 217 1.35 17.35 -7.12
CA PRO A 217 2.26 16.65 -6.22
C PRO A 217 2.29 15.11 -6.41
N VAL A 218 1.28 14.54 -7.06
CA VAL A 218 1.20 13.12 -7.40
C VAL A 218 1.70 12.85 -8.81
N LEU A 219 1.24 13.64 -9.77
CA LEU A 219 1.47 13.36 -11.19
C LEU A 219 2.94 13.61 -11.61
N ALA A 220 3.60 14.61 -11.01
CA ALA A 220 4.99 14.88 -11.32
C ALA A 220 5.95 13.79 -10.81
N PRO A 221 5.89 13.32 -9.54
CA PRO A 221 6.67 12.16 -9.10
C PRO A 221 6.32 10.87 -9.83
N LEU A 222 5.06 10.67 -10.20
CA LEU A 222 4.64 9.51 -10.97
C LEU A 222 5.23 9.55 -12.40
N ALA A 223 5.28 10.72 -13.04
CA ALA A 223 5.98 10.91 -14.31
C ALA A 223 7.47 10.60 -14.18
N TYR A 224 8.11 11.06 -13.10
CA TYR A 224 9.50 10.72 -12.79
C TYR A 224 9.70 9.22 -12.70
N TYR A 225 8.82 8.50 -11.99
CA TYR A 225 8.85 7.05 -11.90
C TYR A 225 8.76 6.37 -13.27
N PHE A 226 7.80 6.77 -14.12
CA PHE A 226 7.64 6.19 -15.46
C PHE A 226 8.82 6.49 -16.37
N CYS A 227 9.47 7.63 -16.25
CA CYS A 227 10.62 8.01 -17.07
C CYS A 227 11.95 7.45 -16.58
N ARG A 228 12.11 7.25 -15.27
CA ARG A 228 13.38 6.84 -14.62
C ARG A 228 13.34 5.41 -14.09
N GLY A 229 12.17 4.80 -14.03
CA GLY A 229 12.01 3.39 -13.66
C GLY A 229 12.43 2.41 -14.77
N ARG A 230 12.08 1.14 -14.59
CA ARG A 230 12.44 0.06 -15.54
C ARG A 230 11.46 -0.04 -16.71
N PHE A 231 10.99 1.10 -17.23
CA PHE A 231 10.14 1.17 -18.40
C PHE A 231 11.00 1.35 -19.65
N TYR A 232 10.66 0.63 -20.72
CA TYR A 232 11.38 0.68 -21.99
C TYR A 232 10.63 1.49 -23.03
N ARG A 233 11.36 1.98 -24.01
CA ARG A 233 10.81 2.77 -25.13
C ARG A 233 9.85 2.00 -26.02
N THR A 234 9.91 0.68 -26.04
CA THR A 234 9.10 -0.15 -26.92
C THR A 234 7.63 -0.10 -26.48
N SER A 235 6.81 0.45 -27.35
CA SER A 235 5.39 0.70 -27.18
C SER A 235 4.49 -0.53 -27.42
N VAL A 236 5.05 -1.71 -27.56
CA VAL A 236 4.28 -2.90 -27.82
C VAL A 236 3.75 -3.40 -26.48
N LEU A 237 2.45 -3.25 -26.28
CA LEU A 237 1.74 -4.03 -25.27
C LEU A 237 2.02 -5.49 -25.56
N GLN A 238 2.77 -6.16 -24.69
CA GLN A 238 2.94 -7.60 -24.78
C GLN A 238 1.54 -8.21 -24.74
N LYS A 239 1.20 -9.00 -25.75
CA LYS A 239 -0.01 -9.79 -25.69
C LYS A 239 0.25 -10.92 -24.70
N SER A 240 -0.63 -11.11 -23.74
CA SER A 240 -0.54 -12.28 -22.88
C SER A 240 -0.63 -13.55 -23.70
N SER A 241 0.19 -14.52 -23.32
CA SER A 241 0.15 -15.88 -23.87
C SER A 241 -0.92 -16.75 -23.19
N THR A 242 -1.36 -16.36 -22.01
CA THR A 242 -2.27 -17.14 -21.17
C THR A 242 -3.67 -16.48 -21.13
N PRO A 243 -4.69 -17.12 -21.72
CA PRO A 243 -6.04 -16.59 -21.64
C PRO A 243 -6.57 -16.68 -20.20
N TYR A 244 -7.16 -15.59 -19.73
CA TYR A 244 -7.83 -15.55 -18.44
C TYR A 244 -9.19 -16.26 -18.51
N SER A 245 -9.45 -17.10 -17.50
CA SER A 245 -10.77 -17.66 -17.20
C SER A 245 -11.11 -17.37 -15.74
N GLU A 246 -12.30 -16.82 -15.49
CA GLU A 246 -12.76 -16.51 -14.13
C GLU A 246 -12.84 -17.77 -13.25
N GLU A 247 -13.19 -18.91 -13.85
CA GLU A 247 -13.24 -20.20 -13.16
C GLU A 247 -11.87 -20.65 -12.62
N LYS A 248 -10.78 -20.22 -13.24
CA LYS A 248 -9.41 -20.55 -12.83
C LYS A 248 -8.78 -19.52 -11.89
N LEU A 249 -9.47 -18.42 -11.59
CA LEU A 249 -8.91 -17.35 -10.76
C LEU A 249 -8.47 -17.88 -9.39
N HIS A 250 -9.28 -18.71 -8.74
CA HIS A 250 -8.93 -19.30 -7.44
C HIS A 250 -7.66 -20.15 -7.48
N TYR A 251 -7.47 -20.91 -8.56
CA TYR A 251 -6.24 -21.66 -8.77
C TYR A 251 -5.03 -20.73 -8.89
N HIS A 252 -5.14 -19.65 -9.66
CA HIS A 252 -4.05 -18.68 -9.81
C HIS A 252 -3.77 -17.90 -8.53
N LEU A 253 -4.79 -17.60 -7.72
CA LEU A 253 -4.60 -17.00 -6.40
C LEU A 253 -3.86 -17.93 -5.44
N LEU A 254 -4.19 -19.22 -5.47
CA LEU A 254 -3.48 -20.22 -4.70
C LEU A 254 -2.03 -20.37 -5.17
N GLN A 255 -1.77 -20.35 -6.48
CA GLN A 255 -0.40 -20.32 -7.01
C GLN A 255 0.37 -19.09 -6.54
N ALA A 256 -0.23 -17.90 -6.59
CA ALA A 256 0.39 -16.64 -6.18
C ALA A 256 0.79 -16.66 -4.69
N SER A 257 -0.06 -17.23 -3.84
CA SER A 257 0.16 -17.28 -2.39
C SER A 257 1.03 -18.45 -1.93
N SER A 258 1.28 -19.46 -2.79
CA SER A 258 2.08 -20.65 -2.43
C SER A 258 3.59 -20.42 -2.44
N GLY A 259 4.08 -19.37 -3.12
CA GLY A 259 5.51 -19.08 -3.18
C GLY A 259 6.05 -18.40 -1.92
N ARG A 260 7.35 -18.44 -1.70
CA ARG A 260 8.05 -17.80 -0.58
C ARG A 260 8.93 -16.65 -1.05
N GLY A 261 9.26 -15.77 -0.12
CA GLY A 261 10.17 -14.64 -0.33
C GLY A 261 9.55 -13.48 -1.11
N ILE A 262 10.34 -12.41 -1.25
CA ILE A 262 9.87 -11.11 -1.74
C ILE A 262 9.32 -11.15 -3.17
N VAL A 263 9.93 -11.91 -4.06
CA VAL A 263 9.48 -12.00 -5.46
C VAL A 263 8.06 -12.57 -5.54
N ASN A 264 7.79 -13.61 -4.74
CA ASN A 264 6.48 -14.24 -4.70
C ASN A 264 5.43 -13.36 -4.02
N LEU A 265 5.81 -12.61 -3.00
CA LEU A 265 4.95 -11.63 -2.34
C LEU A 265 4.48 -10.52 -3.32
N HIS A 266 5.28 -10.17 -4.33
CA HIS A 266 4.86 -9.23 -5.36
C HIS A 266 3.68 -9.72 -6.20
N HIS A 267 3.50 -11.04 -6.35
CA HIS A 267 2.35 -11.58 -7.09
C HIS A 267 1.03 -11.30 -6.35
N THR A 268 1.02 -11.52 -5.03
CA THR A 268 -0.17 -11.23 -4.20
C THR A 268 -0.42 -9.73 -4.05
N ILE A 269 0.65 -8.92 -3.92
CA ILE A 269 0.52 -7.46 -3.89
C ILE A 269 -0.02 -6.91 -5.22
N THR A 270 0.37 -7.49 -6.35
CA THR A 270 -0.08 -7.04 -7.66
C THR A 270 -1.55 -7.35 -7.90
N ILE A 271 -2.02 -8.56 -7.59
CA ILE A 271 -3.45 -8.89 -7.73
C ILE A 271 -4.32 -8.09 -6.74
N TYR A 272 -3.83 -7.87 -5.52
CA TYR A 272 -4.48 -6.99 -4.56
C TYR A 272 -4.72 -5.59 -5.14
N ALA A 273 -3.71 -5.02 -5.80
CA ALA A 273 -3.83 -3.72 -6.45
C ALA A 273 -4.81 -3.75 -7.64
N LEU A 274 -4.75 -4.80 -8.49
CA LEU A 274 -5.64 -4.95 -9.64
C LEU A 274 -7.12 -5.03 -9.23
N GLU A 275 -7.42 -5.76 -8.15
CA GLU A 275 -8.79 -5.85 -7.64
C GLU A 275 -9.34 -4.50 -7.15
N HIS A 276 -8.50 -3.67 -6.54
CA HIS A 276 -8.91 -2.33 -6.07
C HIS A 276 -9.21 -1.35 -7.21
N VAL A 277 -8.61 -1.56 -8.37
CA VAL A 277 -8.81 -0.71 -9.55
C VAL A 277 -9.72 -1.34 -10.62
N ARG A 278 -10.26 -2.54 -10.37
CA ARG A 278 -11.10 -3.29 -11.32
C ARG A 278 -12.20 -2.44 -11.97
N ARG A 279 -12.81 -1.56 -11.20
CA ARG A 279 -13.92 -0.70 -11.66
C ARG A 279 -13.54 0.27 -12.79
N PHE A 280 -12.26 0.53 -13.04
CA PHE A 280 -11.81 1.44 -14.08
C PHE A 280 -11.73 0.80 -15.46
N PHE A 281 -11.91 -0.52 -15.55
CA PHE A 281 -11.68 -1.32 -16.76
C PHE A 281 -12.95 -1.94 -17.29
N SER A 282 -13.03 -2.08 -18.63
CA SER A 282 -13.97 -3.01 -19.23
C SER A 282 -13.62 -4.46 -18.86
N ARG A 283 -14.54 -5.39 -19.10
CA ARG A 283 -14.30 -6.81 -18.85
C ARG A 283 -13.08 -7.33 -19.63
N GLU A 284 -12.94 -6.90 -20.88
CA GLU A 284 -11.83 -7.33 -21.76
C GLU A 284 -10.50 -6.78 -21.28
N GLU A 285 -10.45 -5.51 -20.87
CA GLU A 285 -9.26 -4.89 -20.35
C GLU A 285 -8.82 -5.51 -19.01
N TYR A 286 -9.79 -5.76 -18.12
CA TYR A 286 -9.50 -6.43 -16.87
C TYR A 286 -9.00 -7.86 -17.10
N SER A 287 -9.63 -8.61 -18.02
CA SER A 287 -9.15 -9.93 -18.43
C SER A 287 -7.73 -9.89 -18.98
N HIS A 288 -7.38 -8.87 -19.76
CA HIS A 288 -6.01 -8.66 -20.23
C HIS A 288 -5.04 -8.42 -19.06
N LEU A 289 -5.40 -7.57 -18.10
CA LEU A 289 -4.57 -7.29 -16.92
C LEU A 289 -4.31 -8.54 -16.07
N ILE A 290 -5.33 -9.35 -15.86
CA ILE A 290 -5.20 -10.63 -15.14
C ILE A 290 -4.34 -11.62 -15.92
N SER A 291 -4.49 -11.71 -17.24
CA SER A 291 -3.64 -12.55 -18.08
C SER A 291 -2.16 -12.13 -18.00
N MET A 292 -1.88 -10.83 -18.02
CA MET A 292 -0.52 -10.30 -17.82
C MET A 292 0.03 -10.61 -16.43
N TRP A 293 -0.81 -10.57 -15.40
CA TRP A 293 -0.42 -10.98 -14.05
C TRP A 293 -0.12 -12.49 -13.95
N ILE A 294 -0.90 -13.34 -14.62
CA ILE A 294 -0.65 -14.80 -14.68
C ILE A 294 0.69 -15.07 -15.38
N ASP A 295 0.98 -14.40 -16.50
CA ASP A 295 2.25 -14.52 -17.19
C ASP A 295 3.43 -14.04 -16.31
N PHE A 296 3.26 -12.93 -15.59
CA PHE A 296 4.24 -12.42 -14.63
C PHE A 296 4.51 -13.40 -13.49
N MET A 297 3.49 -14.06 -12.98
CA MET A 297 3.65 -15.09 -11.96
C MET A 297 4.42 -16.31 -12.49
N GLY A 298 4.25 -16.64 -13.76
CA GLY A 298 4.82 -17.82 -14.39
C GLY A 298 4.21 -19.13 -13.88
N LYS A 299 4.78 -20.25 -14.33
CA LYS A 299 4.36 -21.57 -13.86
C LYS A 299 4.90 -21.83 -12.46
N LYS A 300 4.03 -22.04 -11.50
CA LYS A 300 4.38 -22.37 -10.11
C LYS A 300 3.63 -23.60 -9.66
N GLU A 301 4.31 -24.39 -8.87
CA GLU A 301 3.70 -25.48 -8.15
C GLU A 301 2.83 -24.92 -7.01
N VAL A 302 1.62 -25.45 -6.90
CA VAL A 302 0.74 -25.16 -5.77
C VAL A 302 1.20 -25.99 -4.59
N ARG A 303 1.55 -25.34 -3.49
CA ARG A 303 1.97 -25.99 -2.25
C ARG A 303 1.08 -25.49 -1.13
N PRO A 304 -0.09 -26.13 -0.92
CA PRO A 304 -0.92 -25.82 0.25
C PRO A 304 -0.12 -26.04 1.53
N ILE A 305 -0.32 -25.17 2.50
CA ILE A 305 0.27 -25.34 3.83
C ILE A 305 -0.60 -26.27 4.61
N ASP A 306 0.01 -27.34 5.11
CA ASP A 306 -0.62 -28.24 6.06
C ASP A 306 -0.38 -27.69 7.48
N LEU A 307 -1.45 -27.24 8.11
CA LEU A 307 -1.44 -26.78 9.49
C LEU A 307 -1.69 -27.89 10.52
N ASN A 308 -1.81 -29.15 10.08
CA ASN A 308 -2.29 -30.24 10.94
C ASN A 308 -1.24 -30.80 11.91
N SER A 309 -0.01 -30.28 11.93
CA SER A 309 1.08 -30.87 12.71
C SER A 309 1.03 -30.64 14.22
N ARG A 310 0.29 -29.66 14.72
CA ARG A 310 0.11 -29.38 16.16
C ARG A 310 -1.19 -28.61 16.40
N GLU A 311 -2.01 -29.04 17.36
CA GLU A 311 -3.13 -28.23 17.86
C GLU A 311 -2.58 -26.99 18.59
N ILE A 312 -2.65 -25.84 17.95
CA ILE A 312 -2.40 -24.55 18.59
C ILE A 312 -3.74 -23.87 18.77
N GLU A 313 -4.10 -23.61 20.02
CA GLU A 313 -5.33 -22.89 20.31
C GLU A 313 -5.32 -21.49 19.65
N PRO A 314 -6.46 -21.02 19.11
CA PRO A 314 -6.61 -19.70 18.58
C PRO A 314 -6.11 -18.62 19.57
N ALA A 315 -5.50 -17.56 19.05
CA ALA A 315 -5.13 -16.42 19.87
C ALA A 315 -6.40 -15.63 20.24
N ASP A 316 -6.90 -15.82 21.45
CA ASP A 316 -8.08 -15.15 21.99
C ASP A 316 -7.80 -13.70 22.43
N ASP A 317 -6.54 -13.38 22.77
CA ASP A 317 -6.08 -12.06 23.14
C ASP A 317 -4.76 -11.66 22.44
N TYR A 318 -4.50 -10.36 22.43
CA TYR A 318 -3.29 -9.81 21.79
C TYR A 318 -1.99 -10.23 22.51
N GLY A 319 -2.01 -10.41 23.81
CA GLY A 319 -0.82 -10.80 24.58
C GLY A 319 -0.35 -12.20 24.19
N ARG A 320 -1.30 -13.16 24.04
CA ARG A 320 -1.02 -14.50 23.56
C ARG A 320 -0.51 -14.48 22.12
N PHE A 321 -1.19 -13.76 21.21
CA PHE A 321 -0.74 -13.57 19.86
C PHE A 321 0.69 -13.02 19.81
N TYR A 322 0.98 -11.94 20.56
CA TYR A 322 2.26 -11.28 20.52
C TYR A 322 3.41 -12.16 21.04
N ARG A 323 3.16 -13.00 22.04
CA ARG A 323 4.14 -14.00 22.50
C ARG A 323 4.52 -15.00 21.40
N LEU A 324 3.55 -15.47 20.61
CA LEU A 324 3.82 -16.34 19.45
C LEU A 324 4.54 -15.58 18.35
N PHE A 325 4.07 -14.38 18.03
CA PHE A 325 4.61 -13.52 16.97
C PHE A 325 6.08 -13.14 17.24
N SER A 326 6.45 -12.91 18.50
CA SER A 326 7.81 -12.55 18.89
C SER A 326 8.82 -13.69 18.80
N ARG A 327 8.37 -14.94 18.62
CA ARG A 327 9.27 -16.10 18.39
C ARG A 327 9.80 -16.14 16.96
N LEU A 328 9.20 -15.39 16.05
CA LEU A 328 9.54 -15.35 14.63
C LEU A 328 9.43 -16.72 13.93
N GLU A 329 8.48 -17.53 14.35
CA GLU A 329 8.14 -18.83 13.77
C GLU A 329 6.79 -18.70 13.01
N PRO A 330 6.76 -18.87 11.66
CA PRO A 330 5.55 -18.60 10.88
C PRO A 330 4.38 -19.55 11.19
N GLU A 331 4.64 -20.86 11.28
CA GLU A 331 3.60 -21.88 11.44
C GLU A 331 2.74 -21.69 12.69
N PRO A 332 3.30 -21.54 13.91
CA PRO A 332 2.48 -21.33 15.10
C PRO A 332 1.60 -20.08 15.04
N VAL A 333 2.13 -19.01 14.44
CA VAL A 333 1.39 -17.74 14.28
C VAL A 333 0.22 -17.94 13.32
N VAL A 334 0.48 -18.49 12.14
CA VAL A 334 -0.57 -18.74 11.12
C VAL A 334 -1.64 -19.66 11.66
N GLN A 335 -1.26 -20.73 12.36
CA GLN A 335 -2.20 -21.68 12.94
C GLN A 335 -3.12 -21.03 13.99
N SER A 336 -2.55 -20.20 14.88
CA SER A 336 -3.33 -19.46 15.88
C SER A 336 -4.30 -18.44 15.26
N LEU A 337 -3.93 -17.85 14.12
CA LEU A 337 -4.75 -16.89 13.39
C LEU A 337 -5.81 -17.58 12.52
N ALA A 338 -5.54 -18.76 11.98
CA ALA A 338 -6.47 -19.51 11.15
C ALA A 338 -7.78 -19.81 11.91
N GLY A 339 -7.71 -20.09 13.22
CA GLY A 339 -8.87 -20.25 14.07
C GLY A 339 -9.79 -19.03 14.16
N LEU A 340 -9.27 -17.83 13.90
CA LEU A 340 -10.05 -16.59 13.91
C LEU A 340 -10.78 -16.32 12.58
N MET A 341 -10.46 -17.00 11.51
CA MET A 341 -11.01 -16.69 10.18
C MET A 341 -12.50 -17.00 10.03
N ALA A 342 -13.04 -17.92 10.80
CA ALA A 342 -14.40 -18.44 10.64
C ALA A 342 -15.49 -17.37 10.85
N SER A 343 -15.26 -16.35 11.67
CA SER A 343 -16.23 -15.32 11.98
C SER A 343 -15.80 -13.93 11.50
N PRO A 344 -16.74 -13.02 11.19
CA PRO A 344 -16.40 -11.61 10.86
C PRO A 344 -15.63 -10.91 11.98
N GLN A 345 -16.02 -11.16 13.24
CA GLN A 345 -15.33 -10.60 14.40
C GLN A 345 -13.90 -11.14 14.53
N GLY A 346 -13.72 -12.45 14.35
CA GLY A 346 -12.40 -13.07 14.38
C GLY A 346 -11.50 -12.54 13.28
N ARG A 347 -12.00 -12.33 12.06
CA ARG A 347 -11.23 -11.72 10.97
C ARG A 347 -10.81 -10.27 11.29
N ARG A 348 -11.66 -9.48 11.93
CA ARG A 348 -11.30 -8.13 12.42
C ARG A 348 -10.19 -8.22 13.49
N GLN A 349 -10.32 -9.15 14.42
CA GLN A 349 -9.32 -9.37 15.47
C GLN A 349 -7.98 -9.82 14.89
N LEU A 350 -7.98 -10.78 13.95
CA LEU A 350 -6.81 -11.21 13.20
C LEU A 350 -6.12 -10.03 12.52
N SER A 351 -6.87 -9.20 11.79
CA SER A 351 -6.33 -8.02 11.11
C SER A 351 -5.69 -7.06 12.09
N ARG A 352 -6.38 -6.73 13.17
CA ARG A 352 -5.88 -5.84 14.23
C ARG A 352 -4.61 -6.39 14.87
N PHE A 353 -4.57 -7.68 15.20
CA PHE A 353 -3.42 -8.31 15.83
C PHE A 353 -2.19 -8.28 14.93
N LEU A 354 -2.33 -8.60 13.66
CA LEU A 354 -1.24 -8.55 12.70
C LEU A 354 -0.72 -7.13 12.49
N ILE A 355 -1.60 -6.15 12.29
CA ILE A 355 -1.17 -4.75 12.12
C ILE A 355 -0.39 -4.29 13.35
N LYS A 356 -0.93 -4.54 14.56
CA LYS A 356 -0.25 -4.20 15.82
C LYS A 356 1.08 -4.92 15.98
N GLY A 357 1.14 -6.21 15.67
CA GLY A 357 2.36 -7.02 15.76
C GLY A 357 3.45 -6.48 14.85
N VAL A 358 3.09 -6.17 13.61
CA VAL A 358 4.01 -5.59 12.62
C VAL A 358 4.50 -4.21 13.07
N CYS A 359 3.60 -3.33 13.51
CA CYS A 359 3.98 -2.01 14.03
C CYS A 359 4.87 -2.12 15.28
N GLY A 360 4.56 -3.07 16.18
CA GLY A 360 5.31 -3.28 17.41
C GLY A 360 6.75 -3.80 17.20
N GLN A 361 7.06 -4.36 16.04
CA GLN A 361 8.41 -4.80 15.66
C GLN A 361 9.20 -3.71 14.94
N TYR A 362 8.66 -2.50 14.79
CA TYR A 362 9.37 -1.42 14.13
C TYR A 362 10.57 -0.93 14.94
N GLN A 363 11.73 -1.00 14.33
CA GLN A 363 13.02 -0.60 14.94
C GLN A 363 13.70 0.56 14.18
N GLY A 364 12.90 1.33 13.43
CA GLY A 364 13.40 2.49 12.70
C GLY A 364 13.86 2.23 11.27
N ASN A 365 13.64 1.04 10.74
CA ASN A 365 13.93 0.72 9.34
C ASN A 365 13.03 -0.42 8.87
N TYR A 366 11.89 -0.09 8.24
CA TYR A 366 11.06 -1.10 7.58
C TYR A 366 11.37 -1.21 6.10
N ASN A 367 11.34 -2.44 5.63
CA ASN A 367 11.08 -2.70 4.23
C ASN A 367 9.62 -2.28 3.93
N ALA A 368 9.40 -1.44 2.91
CA ALA A 368 8.06 -0.98 2.56
C ALA A 368 7.08 -2.12 2.23
N HIS A 369 7.61 -3.32 1.89
CA HIS A 369 6.80 -4.52 1.67
C HIS A 369 6.20 -5.09 2.95
N ASN A 370 6.72 -4.76 4.13
CA ASN A 370 6.17 -5.22 5.40
C ASN A 370 4.72 -4.76 5.60
N LEU A 371 4.38 -3.55 5.18
CA LEU A 371 3.01 -3.03 5.27
C LEU A 371 2.21 -3.29 3.98
N THR A 372 2.82 -3.19 2.81
CA THR A 372 2.09 -3.45 1.56
C THR A 372 1.77 -4.94 1.38
N GLY A 373 2.66 -5.84 1.81
CA GLY A 373 2.42 -7.28 1.85
C GLY A 373 1.36 -7.66 2.89
N LEU A 374 1.38 -6.99 4.06
CA LEU A 374 0.32 -7.13 5.06
C LEU A 374 -1.05 -6.81 4.45
N GLY A 375 -1.17 -5.68 3.74
CA GLY A 375 -2.42 -5.31 3.08
C GLY A 375 -2.93 -6.40 2.13
N SER A 376 -2.05 -6.98 1.32
CA SER A 376 -2.44 -8.07 0.41
C SER A 376 -2.87 -9.34 1.14
N ALA A 377 -2.19 -9.72 2.22
CA ALA A 377 -2.54 -10.89 3.01
C ALA A 377 -3.90 -10.72 3.72
N LEU A 378 -4.14 -9.56 4.33
CA LEU A 378 -5.41 -9.24 4.98
C LEU A 378 -6.58 -9.20 3.99
N TRP A 379 -6.34 -8.65 2.79
CA TRP A 379 -7.33 -8.68 1.71
C TRP A 379 -7.65 -10.12 1.29
N MET A 380 -6.64 -10.98 1.10
CA MET A 380 -6.84 -12.39 0.77
C MET A 380 -7.68 -13.10 1.84
N VAL A 381 -7.38 -12.88 3.11
CA VAL A 381 -8.17 -13.43 4.23
C VAL A 381 -9.61 -12.92 4.19
N ALA A 382 -9.82 -11.63 3.96
CA ALA A 382 -11.16 -11.05 3.93
C ALA A 382 -12.02 -11.57 2.76
N GLN A 383 -11.41 -11.79 1.60
CA GLN A 383 -12.12 -12.25 0.39
C GLN A 383 -12.28 -13.78 0.33
N PHE A 384 -11.30 -14.54 0.83
CA PHE A 384 -11.21 -15.99 0.64
C PHE A 384 -11.21 -16.78 1.95
N TRP A 385 -11.79 -16.23 3.04
CA TRP A 385 -11.89 -16.90 4.34
C TRP A 385 -12.57 -18.25 4.28
N ASN A 386 -13.53 -18.44 3.37
CA ASN A 386 -14.23 -19.70 3.11
C ASN A 386 -13.46 -20.63 2.15
N GLN A 387 -12.28 -20.25 1.74
CA GLN A 387 -11.33 -21.02 0.95
C GLN A 387 -9.98 -21.07 1.70
N PRO A 388 -9.91 -21.86 2.79
CA PRO A 388 -8.77 -21.88 3.70
C PRO A 388 -7.40 -22.02 3.00
N PRO A 389 -7.24 -22.83 1.94
CA PRO A 389 -5.93 -22.95 1.27
C PRO A 389 -5.41 -21.62 0.73
N ILE A 390 -6.26 -20.74 0.20
CA ILE A 390 -5.85 -19.42 -0.32
C ILE A 390 -5.52 -18.48 0.84
N ALA A 391 -6.43 -18.36 1.82
CA ALA A 391 -6.29 -17.45 2.94
C ALA A 391 -5.07 -17.80 3.83
N VAL A 392 -4.92 -19.09 4.17
CA VAL A 392 -3.81 -19.60 4.99
C VAL A 392 -2.47 -19.43 4.29
N ASN A 393 -2.39 -19.76 2.99
CA ASN A 393 -1.17 -19.59 2.22
C ASN A 393 -0.76 -18.11 2.14
N ALA A 394 -1.71 -17.21 1.94
CA ALA A 394 -1.43 -15.78 1.89
C ALA A 394 -0.91 -15.24 3.23
N LEU A 395 -1.49 -15.66 4.35
CA LEU A 395 -0.97 -15.34 5.68
C LEU A 395 0.43 -15.88 5.89
N TYR A 396 0.64 -17.14 5.56
CA TYR A 396 1.95 -17.76 5.72
C TYR A 396 3.01 -17.10 4.85
N GLN A 397 2.73 -16.86 3.59
CA GLN A 397 3.63 -16.17 2.66
C GLN A 397 4.09 -14.83 3.22
N TYR A 398 3.14 -14.05 3.74
CA TYR A 398 3.42 -12.75 4.32
C TYR A 398 4.22 -12.85 5.63
N ILE A 399 3.80 -13.71 6.57
CA ILE A 399 4.43 -13.84 7.88
C ILE A 399 5.84 -14.40 7.75
N ASP A 400 6.06 -15.40 6.89
CA ASP A 400 7.37 -15.94 6.57
C ASP A 400 8.32 -14.87 5.99
N PHE A 401 7.82 -14.07 5.04
CA PHE A 401 8.57 -12.93 4.51
C PHE A 401 8.92 -11.91 5.58
N PHE A 402 7.95 -11.52 6.41
CA PHE A 402 8.13 -10.51 7.44
C PHE A 402 9.15 -10.95 8.50
N PHE A 403 9.05 -12.19 8.96
CA PHE A 403 10.00 -12.75 9.92
C PHE A 403 11.39 -12.94 9.33
N GLY A 404 11.49 -13.31 8.05
CA GLY A 404 12.74 -13.36 7.32
C GLY A 404 13.43 -11.99 7.25
N ASP A 405 12.66 -10.93 6.95
CA ASP A 405 13.17 -9.54 6.93
C ASP A 405 13.66 -9.07 8.31
N LEU A 406 12.94 -9.44 9.38
CA LEU A 406 13.37 -9.12 10.76
C LEU A 406 14.66 -9.84 11.14
N LYS A 407 14.76 -11.14 10.85
CA LYS A 407 15.96 -11.94 11.16
C LYS A 407 17.20 -11.45 10.39
N PHE A 408 17.02 -10.94 9.19
CA PHE A 408 18.09 -10.38 8.38
C PHE A 408 18.63 -9.06 8.94
N LYS A 409 17.80 -8.31 9.69
CA LYS A 409 18.14 -7.00 10.28
C LYS A 409 18.66 -7.09 11.72
N ALA A 410 18.44 -8.21 12.39
CA ALA A 410 18.93 -8.47 13.75
C ALA A 410 20.39 -8.90 13.75
#